data_4322d68c1d96d18a5495b8463d9af05c
#
_entry.id   4322d68c1d96d18a5495b8463d9af05c
#
_cell.length_a   1.000
_cell.length_b   1.000
_cell.length_c   1.000
_cell.angle_alpha   90.00
_cell.angle_beta   90.00
_cell.angle_gamma   90.00
#
_symmetry.space_group_name_H-M   'P 1'
#
loop_
_entity.id
_entity.type
_entity.pdbx_description
1 polymer ?
#
loop_
_entity_poly.entity_id
_entity_poly.type
_entity_poly.pdbx_seq_one_letter_code
_entity_poly.pdbx_strand_id
1 'polypeptide(L)'
;MLPPGSKLDAFPAPKVQDMPLKATDFDDTGLNTEPNNLAAIDSLIIYRALRWGRHIDLLLTDNRSYRSRDPGNHDEINPLFEGDTLGFVPEELWAQLDAGRDYAGGHPPEKLVFGDRSVANYRAGEAAQTMLGAKQKAWFLDRLRGATATWKVWGNSLGTLDTRVDPQNLPPALSGKWKGKGYGLMTVYDWGSMYHERAEIFDAVRDAGVTGLVVVAGDRHSFWAGYAAKALPPAAAFEPVGVSFVGGSMTSVGSAEVNEYVQKKDNNPTRGLYIAEDKDGKPQCTENLTLRHGVRSALEYEKTKDVQKALAARNPELAPHLTFVDNGGHGYATVRCDAGTMVTEFVCIPRPVTRAPGNDGGPLRYRVRHEVALWRAGERPRMRQTVLEGDVGLSV
;
A
#
# COMPACT_ATOMS: atom_id res chain seq x y z
N MET A 1 -24.26 -8.79 -10.80
CA MET A 1 -24.33 -10.04 -11.61
C MET A 1 -25.40 -9.85 -12.66
N LEU A 2 -25.09 -10.18 -13.90
CA LEU A 2 -26.11 -10.25 -14.95
C LEU A 2 -27.11 -11.36 -14.61
N PRO A 3 -28.40 -11.20 -14.90
CA PRO A 3 -29.37 -12.29 -14.76
C PRO A 3 -28.91 -13.52 -15.55
N PRO A 4 -29.17 -14.74 -15.05
CA PRO A 4 -28.87 -15.96 -15.81
C PRO A 4 -29.49 -15.90 -17.21
N GLY A 5 -28.69 -16.17 -18.25
CA GLY A 5 -29.12 -16.13 -19.66
C GLY A 5 -28.98 -14.76 -20.34
N SER A 6 -28.48 -13.72 -19.66
CA SER A 6 -28.13 -12.45 -20.31
C SER A 6 -26.99 -12.65 -21.31
N LYS A 7 -27.15 -12.17 -22.54
CA LYS A 7 -26.11 -12.22 -23.57
C LYS A 7 -25.13 -11.08 -23.33
N LEU A 8 -23.84 -11.33 -23.46
CA LEU A 8 -22.78 -10.31 -23.46
C LEU A 8 -22.97 -9.25 -24.54
N ASP A 9 -23.65 -9.60 -25.64
CA ASP A 9 -24.02 -8.70 -26.75
C ASP A 9 -24.93 -7.53 -26.32
N ALA A 10 -25.52 -7.57 -25.11
CA ALA A 10 -26.30 -6.45 -24.56
C ALA A 10 -25.43 -5.28 -24.07
N PHE A 11 -24.12 -5.41 -24.01
CA PHE A 11 -23.20 -4.34 -23.65
C PHE A 11 -22.56 -3.78 -24.92
N PRO A 12 -22.98 -2.58 -25.37
CA PRO A 12 -22.28 -1.95 -26.48
C PRO A 12 -20.82 -1.71 -26.07
N ALA A 13 -19.91 -2.10 -26.93
CA ALA A 13 -18.50 -1.74 -26.74
C ALA A 13 -18.38 -0.20 -26.66
N PRO A 14 -17.46 0.33 -25.84
CA PRO A 14 -17.20 1.76 -25.78
C PRO A 14 -16.90 2.30 -27.17
N LYS A 15 -17.55 3.39 -27.55
CA LYS A 15 -17.30 4.11 -28.81
C LYS A 15 -16.06 4.98 -28.67
N VAL A 16 -14.92 4.37 -28.41
CA VAL A 16 -13.62 5.02 -28.25
C VAL A 16 -12.69 4.57 -29.35
N GLN A 17 -11.74 5.42 -29.72
CA GLN A 17 -10.70 5.10 -30.67
C GLN A 17 -9.44 4.69 -29.91
N ASP A 18 -8.75 3.68 -30.42
CA ASP A 18 -7.43 3.31 -29.93
C ASP A 18 -6.42 4.35 -30.45
N MET A 19 -6.02 5.25 -29.58
CA MET A 19 -5.08 6.33 -29.91
C MET A 19 -4.23 6.68 -28.69
N PRO A 20 -2.99 7.16 -28.91
CA PRO A 20 -2.13 7.61 -27.82
C PRO A 20 -2.81 8.72 -27.00
N LEU A 21 -2.84 8.54 -25.69
CA LEU A 21 -3.34 9.53 -24.75
C LEU A 21 -2.38 10.74 -24.77
N LYS A 22 -2.90 11.93 -25.05
CA LYS A 22 -2.16 13.16 -24.83
C LYS A 22 -2.21 13.49 -23.34
N ALA A 23 -1.13 13.20 -22.63
CA ALA A 23 -1.03 13.39 -21.18
C ALA A 23 -0.82 14.88 -20.80
N THR A 24 -1.47 15.83 -21.47
CA THR A 24 -1.27 17.26 -21.26
C THR A 24 -2.47 17.98 -20.62
N ASP A 25 -3.66 17.40 -20.74
CA ASP A 25 -4.89 18.09 -20.36
C ASP A 25 -5.50 17.38 -19.14
N PHE A 26 -5.27 17.93 -17.97
CA PHE A 26 -5.87 17.46 -16.71
C PHE A 26 -6.73 18.57 -16.12
N ASP A 27 -7.88 18.19 -15.54
CA ASP A 27 -8.68 19.12 -14.77
C ASP A 27 -8.10 19.32 -13.34
N ASP A 28 -8.74 20.20 -12.56
CA ASP A 28 -8.34 20.50 -11.17
C ASP A 28 -8.34 19.27 -10.25
N THR A 29 -9.02 18.20 -10.62
CA THR A 29 -9.04 16.94 -9.85
C THR A 29 -7.93 15.98 -10.29
N GLY A 30 -7.14 16.33 -11.31
CA GLY A 30 -6.10 15.49 -11.91
C GLY A 30 -6.65 14.44 -12.88
N LEU A 31 -7.92 14.51 -13.26
CA LEU A 31 -8.49 13.66 -14.31
C LEU A 31 -8.05 14.15 -15.68
N ASN A 32 -7.57 13.23 -16.52
CA ASN A 32 -7.27 13.56 -17.92
C ASN A 32 -8.56 13.84 -18.69
N THR A 33 -8.67 15.08 -19.23
CA THR A 33 -9.87 15.61 -19.91
C THR A 33 -9.89 15.34 -21.40
N GLU A 34 -8.97 14.55 -21.94
CA GLU A 34 -9.00 14.13 -23.34
C GLU A 34 -10.33 13.44 -23.66
N PRO A 35 -11.06 13.89 -24.72
CA PRO A 35 -12.44 13.43 -24.97
C PRO A 35 -12.61 11.92 -25.13
N ASN A 36 -11.63 11.23 -25.71
CA ASN A 36 -11.66 9.79 -25.88
C ASN A 36 -11.48 9.05 -24.54
N ASN A 37 -10.64 9.60 -23.65
CA ASN A 37 -10.49 9.11 -22.28
C ASN A 37 -11.79 9.27 -21.48
N LEU A 38 -12.43 10.44 -21.54
CA LEU A 38 -13.71 10.67 -20.88
C LEU A 38 -14.81 9.74 -21.41
N ALA A 39 -14.88 9.54 -22.73
CA ALA A 39 -15.82 8.60 -23.34
C ALA A 39 -15.58 7.16 -22.90
N ALA A 40 -14.32 6.74 -22.76
CA ALA A 40 -13.98 5.42 -22.25
C ALA A 40 -14.43 5.23 -20.79
N ILE A 41 -14.15 6.19 -19.93
CA ILE A 41 -14.54 6.18 -18.51
C ILE A 41 -16.05 6.16 -18.34
N ASP A 42 -16.77 7.01 -19.10
CA ASP A 42 -18.23 7.10 -19.02
C ASP A 42 -18.94 5.86 -19.59
N SER A 43 -18.29 5.13 -20.48
CA SER A 43 -18.85 3.93 -21.09
C SER A 43 -18.85 2.70 -20.16
N LEU A 44 -17.93 2.65 -19.19
CA LEU A 44 -17.74 1.52 -18.30
C LEU A 44 -17.45 1.94 -16.87
N ILE A 45 -18.49 2.14 -16.08
CA ILE A 45 -18.35 2.39 -14.64
C ILE A 45 -18.20 1.05 -13.93
N ILE A 46 -16.99 0.75 -13.43
CA ILE A 46 -16.67 -0.52 -12.78
C ILE A 46 -16.79 -0.47 -11.25
N TYR A 47 -16.73 0.70 -10.62
CA TYR A 47 -16.95 0.80 -9.18
C TYR A 47 -18.40 0.49 -8.81
N ARG A 48 -18.62 -0.27 -7.74
CA ARG A 48 -19.95 -0.76 -7.36
C ARG A 48 -20.04 -1.19 -5.91
N ALA A 49 -21.25 -1.20 -5.35
CA ALA A 49 -21.56 -1.73 -4.04
C ALA A 49 -22.42 -3.00 -4.18
N LEU A 50 -22.08 -4.03 -3.40
CA LEU A 50 -22.77 -5.31 -3.37
C LEU A 50 -23.07 -5.71 -1.93
N ARG A 51 -24.29 -6.19 -1.66
CA ARG A 51 -24.59 -6.88 -0.41
C ARG A 51 -24.22 -8.35 -0.55
N TRP A 52 -23.28 -8.81 0.29
CA TRP A 52 -22.89 -10.22 0.31
C TRP A 52 -23.38 -10.88 1.60
N GLY A 53 -24.44 -11.65 1.48
CA GLY A 53 -25.10 -12.27 2.60
C GLY A 53 -25.61 -11.23 3.63
N ARG A 54 -25.57 -11.63 4.90
CA ARG A 54 -26.07 -10.79 6.02
C ARG A 54 -25.04 -9.79 6.54
N HIS A 55 -23.77 -10.13 6.45
CA HIS A 55 -22.73 -9.47 7.23
C HIS A 55 -21.79 -8.58 6.44
N ILE A 56 -21.81 -8.56 5.10
CA ILE A 56 -20.87 -7.81 4.28
C ILE A 56 -21.58 -6.82 3.36
N ASP A 57 -21.22 -5.55 3.45
CA ASP A 57 -21.34 -4.57 2.38
C ASP A 57 -19.98 -4.50 1.68
N LEU A 58 -19.92 -5.01 0.44
CA LEU A 58 -18.72 -5.01 -0.40
C LEU A 58 -18.74 -3.80 -1.31
N LEU A 59 -17.77 -2.91 -1.12
CA LEU A 59 -17.58 -1.67 -1.89
C LEU A 59 -16.34 -1.85 -2.76
N LEU A 60 -16.52 -1.92 -4.06
CA LEU A 60 -15.43 -2.05 -5.04
C LEU A 60 -15.16 -0.69 -5.66
N THR A 61 -13.90 -0.24 -5.63
CA THR A 61 -13.46 1.02 -6.21
C THR A 61 -12.59 0.81 -7.44
N ASP A 62 -12.65 1.77 -8.36
CA ASP A 62 -11.77 1.90 -9.52
C ASP A 62 -10.64 2.87 -9.17
N ASN A 63 -9.43 2.35 -9.04
CA ASN A 63 -8.26 3.14 -8.67
C ASN A 63 -7.40 3.52 -9.88
N ARG A 64 -7.89 3.32 -11.09
CA ARG A 64 -7.12 3.58 -12.32
C ARG A 64 -7.73 4.65 -13.19
N SER A 65 -9.04 4.56 -13.44
CA SER A 65 -9.71 5.44 -14.43
C SER A 65 -9.78 6.90 -14.02
N TYR A 66 -9.76 7.19 -12.72
CA TYR A 66 -9.95 8.54 -12.17
C TYR A 66 -8.72 9.09 -11.45
N ARG A 67 -7.64 8.35 -11.50
CA ARG A 67 -6.42 8.67 -10.76
C ARG A 67 -5.71 9.89 -11.33
N SER A 68 -5.25 10.79 -10.47
CA SER A 68 -4.34 11.88 -10.82
C SER A 68 -3.05 11.36 -11.45
N ARG A 69 -2.44 12.19 -12.31
CA ARG A 69 -1.06 11.96 -12.75
C ARG A 69 -0.12 11.86 -11.54
N ASP A 70 0.82 10.93 -11.61
CA ASP A 70 1.86 10.79 -10.60
C ASP A 70 2.77 12.04 -10.57
N PRO A 71 2.80 12.80 -9.47
CA PRO A 71 3.63 14.01 -9.38
C PRO A 71 5.12 13.68 -9.32
N GLY A 72 5.49 12.43 -8.99
CA GLY A 72 6.87 11.97 -9.04
C GLY A 72 7.45 11.86 -10.45
N ASN A 73 6.59 11.78 -11.46
CA ASN A 73 6.97 11.70 -12.88
C ASN A 73 7.00 13.10 -13.55
N HIS A 74 7.49 14.11 -12.85
CA HIS A 74 7.64 15.46 -13.37
C HIS A 74 9.11 15.86 -13.44
N ASP A 75 9.57 16.32 -14.62
CA ASP A 75 10.98 16.62 -14.83
C ASP A 75 11.54 17.69 -13.88
N GLU A 76 10.69 18.59 -13.40
CA GLU A 76 11.09 19.67 -12.50
C GLU A 76 11.58 19.17 -11.13
N ILE A 77 11.15 17.98 -10.68
CA ILE A 77 11.59 17.44 -9.37
C ILE A 77 12.78 16.48 -9.47
N ASN A 78 13.14 16.05 -10.69
CA ASN A 78 14.27 15.13 -10.89
C ASN A 78 15.55 15.59 -10.16
N PRO A 79 15.92 16.90 -10.17
CA PRO A 79 17.11 17.36 -9.47
C PRO A 79 17.13 17.08 -7.96
N LEU A 80 15.94 16.93 -7.34
CA LEU A 80 15.85 16.62 -5.90
C LEU A 80 16.22 15.16 -5.59
N PHE A 81 16.03 14.25 -6.55
CA PHE A 81 16.22 12.81 -6.36
C PHE A 81 17.56 12.28 -6.89
N GLU A 82 18.34 13.12 -7.57
CA GLU A 82 19.62 12.70 -8.15
C GLU A 82 20.64 12.32 -7.05
N GLY A 83 20.97 11.03 -6.98
CA GLY A 83 22.13 10.48 -6.29
C GLY A 83 22.03 10.30 -4.76
N ASP A 84 21.09 10.94 -4.05
CA ASP A 84 21.16 11.07 -2.59
C ASP A 84 19.94 10.53 -1.82
N THR A 85 19.08 9.74 -2.47
CA THR A 85 17.84 9.25 -1.84
C THR A 85 17.90 7.77 -1.45
N LEU A 86 18.95 7.04 -1.80
CA LEU A 86 19.05 5.58 -1.62
C LEU A 86 17.90 4.81 -2.30
N GLY A 87 17.21 5.43 -3.27
CA GLY A 87 16.02 4.89 -3.90
C GLY A 87 14.72 5.10 -3.11
N PHE A 88 14.76 5.79 -1.97
CA PHE A 88 13.57 6.15 -1.21
C PHE A 88 13.07 7.55 -1.58
N VAL A 89 11.75 7.74 -1.54
CA VAL A 89 11.15 9.07 -1.69
C VAL A 89 11.01 9.72 -0.32
N PRO A 90 11.53 10.95 -0.09
CA PRO A 90 11.35 11.62 1.19
C PRO A 90 9.88 11.84 1.52
N GLU A 91 9.41 11.35 2.68
CA GLU A 91 8.01 11.41 3.06
C GLU A 91 7.47 12.84 3.14
N GLU A 92 8.25 13.76 3.74
CA GLU A 92 7.86 15.17 3.85
C GLU A 92 7.72 15.86 2.50
N LEU A 93 8.58 15.53 1.55
CA LEU A 93 8.51 16.05 0.18
C LEU A 93 7.30 15.46 -0.55
N TRP A 94 7.06 14.16 -0.39
CA TRP A 94 5.91 13.50 -1.01
C TRP A 94 4.59 14.05 -0.48
N ALA A 95 4.48 14.34 0.81
CA ALA A 95 3.28 14.94 1.40
C ALA A 95 2.95 16.32 0.78
N GLN A 96 3.95 17.10 0.40
CA GLN A 96 3.74 18.37 -0.32
C GLN A 96 3.25 18.13 -1.75
N LEU A 97 3.84 17.18 -2.45
CA LEU A 97 3.44 16.80 -3.80
C LEU A 97 2.03 16.22 -3.87
N ASP A 98 1.67 15.40 -2.89
CA ASP A 98 0.34 14.79 -2.78
C ASP A 98 -0.75 15.83 -2.50
N ALA A 99 -0.55 16.66 -1.49
CA ALA A 99 -1.55 17.64 -1.07
C ALA A 99 -1.66 18.86 -2.02
N GLY A 100 -0.62 19.17 -2.80
CA GLY A 100 -0.64 20.30 -3.72
C GLY A 100 -1.00 21.61 -3.01
N ARG A 101 -1.97 22.37 -3.56
CA ARG A 101 -2.42 23.64 -2.98
C ARG A 101 -3.05 23.52 -1.58
N ASP A 102 -3.51 22.31 -1.19
CA ASP A 102 -4.16 22.08 0.10
C ASP A 102 -3.15 21.76 1.22
N TYR A 103 -1.87 21.67 0.89
CA TYR A 103 -0.80 21.43 1.87
C TYR A 103 -0.79 22.50 2.95
N ALA A 104 -0.57 22.08 4.20
CA ALA A 104 -0.54 22.95 5.39
C ALA A 104 -1.77 23.89 5.51
N GLY A 105 -2.96 23.38 5.19
CA GLY A 105 -4.20 24.14 5.26
C GLY A 105 -4.31 25.24 4.20
N GLY A 106 -3.78 25.02 3.00
CA GLY A 106 -3.80 25.96 1.89
C GLY A 106 -2.59 26.89 1.84
N HIS A 107 -1.51 26.53 2.51
CA HIS A 107 -0.27 27.29 2.55
C HIS A 107 0.94 26.45 2.08
N PRO A 108 0.94 25.96 0.83
CA PRO A 108 2.06 25.19 0.30
C PRO A 108 3.30 26.07 0.19
N PRO A 109 4.51 25.52 0.42
CA PRO A 109 5.72 26.28 0.23
C PRO A 109 5.96 26.61 -1.24
N GLU A 110 6.59 27.74 -1.54
CA GLU A 110 6.97 28.15 -2.89
C GLU A 110 8.03 27.23 -3.52
N LYS A 111 8.80 26.54 -2.70
CA LYS A 111 9.87 25.63 -3.13
C LYS A 111 9.75 24.28 -2.47
N LEU A 112 10.02 23.23 -3.24
CA LEU A 112 10.29 21.90 -2.75
C LEU A 112 11.78 21.79 -2.40
N VAL A 113 12.09 21.24 -1.23
CA VAL A 113 13.47 21.17 -0.71
C VAL A 113 13.80 19.75 -0.27
N PHE A 114 14.99 19.25 -0.67
CA PHE A 114 15.57 18.03 -0.15
C PHE A 114 17.08 18.20 0.03
N GLY A 115 17.55 18.13 1.28
CA GLY A 115 18.94 18.39 1.61
C GLY A 115 19.34 19.84 1.30
N ASP A 116 20.32 20.00 0.44
CA ASP A 116 20.84 21.29 -0.05
C ASP A 116 20.23 21.71 -1.41
N ARG A 117 19.32 20.90 -1.96
CA ARG A 117 18.69 21.14 -3.27
C ARG A 117 17.30 21.71 -3.12
N SER A 118 16.92 22.57 -4.04
CA SER A 118 15.56 23.12 -4.11
C SER A 118 15.12 23.40 -5.54
N VAL A 119 13.84 23.19 -5.80
CA VAL A 119 13.16 23.54 -7.05
C VAL A 119 11.90 24.33 -6.77
N ALA A 120 11.32 24.99 -7.76
CA ALA A 120 10.02 25.62 -7.63
C ALA A 120 8.96 24.55 -7.31
N ASN A 121 8.00 24.89 -6.46
CA ASN A 121 6.89 23.97 -6.17
C ASN A 121 5.79 24.11 -7.23
N TYR A 122 5.88 23.35 -8.30
CA TYR A 122 4.89 23.34 -9.37
C TYR A 122 3.50 22.88 -8.88
N ARG A 123 3.44 22.11 -7.77
CA ARG A 123 2.19 21.65 -7.19
C ARG A 123 1.46 22.69 -6.36
N ALA A 124 2.08 23.83 -6.04
CA ALA A 124 1.49 24.84 -5.13
C ALA A 124 0.15 25.42 -5.63
N GLY A 125 -0.08 25.45 -6.95
CA GLY A 125 -1.35 25.90 -7.55
C GLY A 125 -2.30 24.76 -7.94
N GLU A 126 -1.88 23.50 -7.88
CA GLU A 126 -2.65 22.36 -8.35
C GLU A 126 -3.44 21.70 -7.21
N ALA A 127 -4.56 21.06 -7.55
CA ALA A 127 -5.37 20.31 -6.60
C ALA A 127 -4.58 19.15 -5.96
N ALA A 128 -5.00 18.71 -4.77
CA ALA A 128 -4.50 17.48 -4.15
C ALA A 128 -4.68 16.29 -5.08
N GLN A 129 -3.80 15.30 -4.94
CA GLN A 129 -3.95 14.05 -5.69
C GLN A 129 -5.24 13.32 -5.33
N THR A 130 -5.80 12.63 -6.30
CA THR A 130 -6.93 11.72 -6.10
C THR A 130 -6.69 10.37 -6.75
N MET A 131 -7.13 9.31 -6.10
CA MET A 131 -7.20 7.95 -6.64
C MET A 131 -8.58 7.67 -7.22
N LEU A 132 -9.62 8.21 -6.59
CA LEU A 132 -11.01 7.92 -6.93
C LEU A 132 -11.67 8.97 -7.83
N GLY A 133 -11.13 10.18 -7.89
CA GLY A 133 -11.80 11.33 -8.48
C GLY A 133 -13.02 11.77 -7.65
N ALA A 134 -13.48 12.99 -7.87
CA ALA A 134 -14.52 13.59 -7.03
C ALA A 134 -15.86 12.82 -7.03
N LYS A 135 -16.31 12.37 -8.21
CA LYS A 135 -17.59 11.67 -8.37
C LYS A 135 -17.61 10.33 -7.67
N GLN A 136 -16.59 9.50 -7.90
CA GLN A 136 -16.49 8.19 -7.26
C GLN A 136 -16.25 8.31 -5.75
N LYS A 137 -15.39 9.27 -5.32
CA LYS A 137 -15.18 9.55 -3.89
C LYS A 137 -16.47 9.90 -3.18
N ALA A 138 -17.28 10.82 -3.72
CA ALA A 138 -18.56 11.19 -3.15
C ALA A 138 -19.50 9.97 -3.03
N TRP A 139 -19.60 9.16 -4.09
CA TRP A 139 -20.38 7.91 -4.09
C TRP A 139 -19.85 6.93 -3.01
N PHE A 140 -18.54 6.76 -2.91
CA PHE A 140 -17.92 5.83 -1.97
C PHE A 140 -18.19 6.22 -0.51
N LEU A 141 -18.03 7.51 -0.19
CA LEU A 141 -18.31 8.05 1.14
C LEU A 141 -19.81 7.93 1.51
N ASP A 142 -20.71 8.16 0.56
CA ASP A 142 -22.14 7.97 0.76
C ASP A 142 -22.45 6.49 1.08
N ARG A 143 -21.88 5.55 0.30
CA ARG A 143 -22.05 4.12 0.54
C ARG A 143 -21.48 3.66 1.88
N LEU A 144 -20.33 4.18 2.30
CA LEU A 144 -19.77 3.87 3.62
C LEU A 144 -20.67 4.35 4.76
N ARG A 145 -21.19 5.58 4.66
CA ARG A 145 -22.09 6.15 5.69
C ARG A 145 -23.43 5.41 5.75
N GLY A 146 -23.96 5.01 4.60
CA GLY A 146 -25.22 4.29 4.49
C GLY A 146 -25.10 2.76 4.70
N ALA A 147 -23.91 2.22 4.92
CA ALA A 147 -23.70 0.79 5.03
C ALA A 147 -24.29 0.22 6.33
N THR A 148 -25.12 -0.82 6.21
CA THR A 148 -25.83 -1.43 7.33
C THR A 148 -25.32 -2.82 7.71
N ALA A 149 -24.44 -3.43 6.91
CA ALA A 149 -23.82 -4.70 7.26
C ALA A 149 -22.86 -4.55 8.43
N THR A 150 -22.58 -5.64 9.13
CA THR A 150 -21.58 -5.70 10.20
C THR A 150 -20.21 -5.24 9.68
N TRP A 151 -19.79 -5.76 8.54
CA TRP A 151 -18.49 -5.50 7.92
C TRP A 151 -18.64 -4.71 6.63
N LYS A 152 -17.89 -3.62 6.52
CA LYS A 152 -17.74 -2.81 5.31
C LYS A 152 -16.43 -3.21 4.66
N VAL A 153 -16.50 -4.06 3.67
CA VAL A 153 -15.31 -4.55 2.97
C VAL A 153 -15.05 -3.65 1.77
N TRP A 154 -13.98 -2.89 1.86
CA TRP A 154 -13.48 -2.08 0.74
C TRP A 154 -12.58 -2.96 -0.13
N GLY A 155 -13.12 -3.45 -1.23
CA GLY A 155 -12.38 -4.16 -2.27
C GLY A 155 -11.62 -3.17 -3.13
N ASN A 156 -10.33 -3.13 -2.94
CA ASN A 156 -9.42 -2.15 -3.47
C ASN A 156 -8.32 -2.86 -4.26
N SER A 157 -7.92 -2.35 -5.43
CA SER A 157 -6.81 -2.96 -6.18
C SER A 157 -5.44 -2.65 -5.60
N LEU A 158 -5.32 -1.56 -4.83
CA LEU A 158 -4.06 -1.05 -4.27
C LEU A 158 -4.09 -1.03 -2.74
N GLY A 159 -2.93 -1.30 -2.10
CA GLY A 159 -2.81 -1.34 -0.65
C GLY A 159 -2.90 0.04 0.02
N THR A 160 -3.46 0.08 1.25
CA THR A 160 -3.59 1.32 2.05
C THR A 160 -2.54 1.47 3.14
N LEU A 161 -1.66 0.49 3.29
CA LEU A 161 -0.61 0.48 4.31
C LEU A 161 0.64 1.20 3.79
N ASP A 162 1.22 2.07 4.61
CA ASP A 162 2.42 2.83 4.25
C ASP A 162 3.64 1.91 4.08
N THR A 163 4.50 2.24 3.12
CA THR A 163 5.79 1.56 2.86
C THR A 163 6.96 2.38 3.43
N ARG A 164 6.79 2.88 4.64
CA ARG A 164 7.73 3.77 5.30
C ARG A 164 9.02 3.05 5.68
N VAL A 165 10.14 3.75 5.54
CA VAL A 165 11.48 3.37 5.98
C VAL A 165 12.10 4.50 6.79
N ASP A 166 13.14 4.23 7.57
CA ASP A 166 13.81 5.19 8.46
C ASP A 166 15.30 5.41 8.12
N PRO A 167 15.63 5.96 6.92
CA PRO A 167 17.01 6.14 6.47
C PRO A 167 17.84 7.03 7.38
N GLN A 168 17.21 7.94 8.17
CA GLN A 168 17.86 8.75 9.19
C GLN A 168 18.54 7.91 10.29
N ASN A 169 18.17 6.63 10.42
CA ASN A 169 18.74 5.68 11.36
C ASN A 169 19.86 4.81 10.77
N LEU A 170 20.27 5.05 9.53
CA LEU A 170 21.39 4.36 8.91
C LEU A 170 22.69 4.62 9.68
N PRO A 171 23.61 3.64 9.76
CA PRO A 171 24.93 3.86 10.34
C PRO A 171 25.71 4.91 9.52
N PRO A 172 26.69 5.63 10.16
CA PRO A 172 27.41 6.74 9.53
C PRO A 172 28.03 6.42 8.17
N ALA A 173 28.48 5.19 7.93
CA ALA A 173 29.04 4.76 6.66
C ALA A 173 28.03 4.81 5.49
N LEU A 174 26.73 4.73 5.78
CA LEU A 174 25.64 4.74 4.80
C LEU A 174 24.81 6.02 4.85
N SER A 175 24.78 6.71 6.01
CA SER A 175 23.91 7.87 6.25
C SER A 175 24.24 9.09 5.38
N GLY A 176 25.51 9.21 4.90
CA GLY A 176 25.92 10.31 4.03
C GLY A 176 25.18 10.40 2.68
N LYS A 177 24.51 9.32 2.29
CA LYS A 177 23.67 9.27 1.08
C LYS A 177 22.22 9.70 1.30
N TRP A 178 21.76 9.80 2.56
CA TRP A 178 20.43 10.30 2.90
C TRP A 178 20.53 11.72 3.41
N LYS A 179 20.02 12.67 2.64
CA LYS A 179 20.04 14.11 3.01
C LYS A 179 18.80 14.55 3.78
N GLY A 180 17.76 13.71 3.83
CA GLY A 180 16.54 13.96 4.60
C GLY A 180 16.77 13.80 6.11
N LYS A 181 15.92 14.44 6.91
CA LYS A 181 15.90 14.31 8.37
C LYS A 181 14.81 13.36 8.87
N GLY A 182 13.80 13.14 8.06
CA GLY A 182 12.63 12.32 8.33
C GLY A 182 12.67 10.95 7.66
N TYR A 183 11.49 10.35 7.58
CA TYR A 183 11.28 9.05 6.95
C TYR A 183 11.36 9.13 5.42
N GLY A 184 11.60 7.97 4.81
CA GLY A 184 11.45 7.75 3.38
C GLY A 184 10.29 6.81 3.07
N LEU A 185 9.86 6.77 1.81
CA LEU A 185 8.89 5.84 1.29
C LEU A 185 9.57 4.92 0.29
N MET A 186 9.30 3.64 0.37
CA MET A 186 9.84 2.66 -0.57
C MET A 186 9.08 2.69 -1.89
N THR A 187 7.76 2.95 -1.84
CA THR A 187 6.89 3.10 -3.01
C THR A 187 5.89 4.23 -2.81
N VAL A 188 5.47 4.86 -3.92
CA VAL A 188 4.57 6.02 -3.92
C VAL A 188 3.43 5.90 -4.94
N TYR A 189 3.08 4.69 -5.37
CA TYR A 189 2.07 4.48 -6.41
C TYR A 189 0.71 3.96 -5.89
N ASP A 190 0.56 3.72 -4.59
CA ASP A 190 -0.65 3.17 -3.98
C ASP A 190 -1.22 4.08 -2.87
N TRP A 191 -2.25 3.60 -2.18
CA TRP A 191 -2.89 4.35 -1.09
C TRP A 191 -1.98 4.62 0.11
N GLY A 192 -0.89 3.87 0.27
CA GLY A 192 0.10 4.11 1.31
C GLY A 192 0.76 5.48 1.19
N SER A 193 0.72 6.10 0.00
CA SER A 193 1.28 7.42 -0.30
C SER A 193 0.25 8.48 -0.70
N MET A 194 -1.04 8.15 -0.78
CA MET A 194 -2.14 9.09 -1.05
C MET A 194 -2.67 9.68 0.26
N TYR A 195 -1.85 10.50 0.91
CA TYR A 195 -2.12 10.98 2.26
C TYR A 195 -3.36 11.85 2.38
N HIS A 196 -3.53 12.80 1.44
CA HIS A 196 -4.63 13.76 1.49
C HIS A 196 -5.99 13.06 1.31
N GLU A 197 -6.21 12.36 0.20
CA GLU A 197 -7.49 11.69 -0.06
C GLU A 197 -7.76 10.55 0.92
N ARG A 198 -6.72 9.81 1.33
CA ARG A 198 -6.83 8.76 2.36
C ARG A 198 -7.28 9.36 3.70
N ALA A 199 -6.74 10.52 4.09
CA ALA A 199 -7.16 11.21 5.30
C ALA A 199 -8.62 11.64 5.24
N GLU A 200 -9.09 12.22 4.14
CA GLU A 200 -10.50 12.57 3.94
C GLU A 200 -11.43 11.36 4.10
N ILE A 201 -11.05 10.22 3.50
CA ILE A 201 -11.85 8.99 3.59
C ILE A 201 -11.90 8.47 5.03
N PHE A 202 -10.77 8.37 5.70
CA PHE A 202 -10.71 7.79 7.05
C PHE A 202 -11.25 8.73 8.13
N ASP A 203 -11.13 10.05 7.94
CA ASP A 203 -11.83 11.03 8.79
C ASP A 203 -13.36 10.91 8.62
N ALA A 204 -13.85 10.74 7.39
CA ALA A 204 -15.28 10.52 7.15
C ALA A 204 -15.79 9.20 7.78
N VAL A 205 -14.98 8.14 7.78
CA VAL A 205 -15.28 6.87 8.47
C VAL A 205 -15.40 7.08 9.99
N ARG A 206 -14.41 7.77 10.58
CA ARG A 206 -14.39 8.08 12.01
C ARG A 206 -15.58 8.95 12.41
N ASP A 207 -15.79 10.06 11.70
CA ASP A 207 -16.79 11.08 12.02
C ASP A 207 -18.23 10.56 11.86
N ALA A 208 -18.44 9.62 10.95
CA ALA A 208 -19.71 8.92 10.79
C ALA A 208 -19.89 7.73 11.77
N GLY A 209 -18.90 7.45 12.62
CA GLY A 209 -18.95 6.31 13.55
C GLY A 209 -19.00 4.94 12.86
N VAL A 210 -18.49 4.83 11.64
CA VAL A 210 -18.46 3.58 10.87
C VAL A 210 -17.50 2.59 11.53
N THR A 211 -18.00 1.39 11.85
CA THR A 211 -17.23 0.28 12.42
C THR A 211 -17.11 -0.86 11.42
N GLY A 212 -16.23 -1.81 11.67
CA GLY A 212 -16.08 -2.99 10.80
C GLY A 212 -15.54 -2.67 9.40
N LEU A 213 -14.75 -1.61 9.23
CA LEU A 213 -14.07 -1.32 7.98
C LEU A 213 -12.89 -2.27 7.78
N VAL A 214 -12.91 -2.99 6.66
CA VAL A 214 -11.84 -3.92 6.24
C VAL A 214 -11.45 -3.60 4.81
N VAL A 215 -10.20 -3.27 4.59
CA VAL A 215 -9.64 -3.07 3.25
C VAL A 215 -9.00 -4.36 2.79
N VAL A 216 -9.33 -4.82 1.59
CA VAL A 216 -8.69 -5.97 0.93
C VAL A 216 -8.12 -5.53 -0.41
N ALA A 217 -6.87 -5.86 -0.66
CA ALA A 217 -6.13 -5.41 -1.84
C ALA A 217 -5.17 -6.48 -2.38
N GLY A 218 -4.58 -6.19 -3.53
CA GLY A 218 -3.52 -6.95 -4.20
C GLY A 218 -2.37 -6.03 -4.62
N ASP A 219 -1.88 -6.21 -5.85
CA ASP A 219 -0.89 -5.41 -6.58
C ASP A 219 0.55 -5.49 -6.05
N ARG A 220 0.76 -5.50 -4.75
CA ARG A 220 2.10 -5.50 -4.12
C ARG A 220 2.89 -6.80 -4.29
N HIS A 221 2.29 -7.84 -4.87
CA HIS A 221 2.93 -9.15 -5.02
C HIS A 221 3.53 -9.70 -3.72
N SER A 222 2.85 -9.46 -2.61
CA SER A 222 3.34 -9.73 -1.25
C SER A 222 2.18 -9.76 -0.25
N PHE A 223 2.38 -10.41 0.91
CA PHE A 223 1.38 -10.44 1.98
C PHE A 223 1.60 -9.32 2.98
N TRP A 224 0.53 -8.56 3.27
CA TRP A 224 0.55 -7.52 4.28
C TRP A 224 -0.70 -7.58 5.14
N ALA A 225 -0.54 -7.39 6.44
CA ALA A 225 -1.64 -7.16 7.36
C ALA A 225 -1.32 -6.00 8.29
N GLY A 226 -2.35 -5.18 8.58
CA GLY A 226 -2.16 -4.03 9.44
C GLY A 226 -3.44 -3.23 9.68
N TYR A 227 -3.26 -2.03 10.18
CA TYR A 227 -4.32 -1.12 10.56
C TYR A 227 -4.44 0.04 9.56
N ALA A 228 -5.65 0.28 9.09
CA ALA A 228 -5.99 1.40 8.23
C ALA A 228 -6.09 2.68 9.05
N ALA A 229 -5.16 3.61 8.83
CA ALA A 229 -5.10 4.90 9.50
C ALA A 229 -4.80 6.03 8.49
N LYS A 230 -5.26 7.24 8.80
CA LYS A 230 -5.08 8.40 7.91
C LYS A 230 -3.62 8.85 7.78
N ALA A 231 -2.86 8.72 8.86
CA ALA A 231 -1.46 9.12 8.93
C ALA A 231 -0.72 8.35 10.03
N LEU A 232 0.59 8.48 10.04
CA LEU A 232 1.50 7.92 11.02
C LEU A 232 2.23 9.05 11.77
N PRO A 233 2.66 8.84 13.04
CA PRO A 233 3.50 9.81 13.73
C PRO A 233 4.82 10.08 12.95
N PRO A 234 5.35 11.30 12.97
CA PRO A 234 4.88 12.48 13.72
C PRO A 234 3.81 13.31 12.99
N ALA A 235 3.42 12.98 11.74
CA ALA A 235 2.47 13.78 10.95
C ALA A 235 1.11 13.90 11.65
N ALA A 236 0.62 12.82 12.27
CA ALA A 236 -0.55 12.83 13.16
C ALA A 236 -0.47 11.69 14.17
N ALA A 237 -1.32 11.72 15.19
CA ALA A 237 -1.49 10.60 16.10
C ALA A 237 -1.95 9.36 15.32
N PHE A 238 -1.46 8.18 15.73
CA PHE A 238 -1.87 6.91 15.13
C PHE A 238 -3.26 6.52 15.62
N GLU A 239 -4.26 6.72 14.77
CA GLU A 239 -5.68 6.47 15.04
C GLU A 239 -6.28 5.56 13.96
N PRO A 240 -6.17 4.23 14.10
CA PRO A 240 -6.72 3.30 13.14
C PRO A 240 -8.25 3.28 13.19
N VAL A 241 -8.88 3.33 12.02
CA VAL A 241 -10.33 3.26 11.83
C VAL A 241 -10.80 1.92 11.24
N GLY A 242 -9.86 1.07 10.84
CA GLY A 242 -10.12 -0.21 10.21
C GLY A 242 -8.88 -1.08 10.17
N VAL A 243 -8.99 -2.21 9.48
CA VAL A 243 -7.89 -3.12 9.19
C VAL A 243 -7.68 -3.25 7.69
N SER A 244 -6.45 -3.59 7.28
CA SER A 244 -6.08 -3.71 5.86
C SER A 244 -5.27 -4.96 5.63
N PHE A 245 -5.59 -5.65 4.53
CA PHE A 245 -4.92 -6.87 4.09
C PHE A 245 -4.55 -6.76 2.61
N VAL A 246 -3.35 -7.21 2.27
CA VAL A 246 -2.89 -7.37 0.88
C VAL A 246 -2.57 -8.84 0.66
N GLY A 247 -3.10 -9.41 -0.42
CA GLY A 247 -2.84 -10.78 -0.81
C GLY A 247 -1.51 -10.94 -1.52
N GLY A 248 -0.86 -12.09 -1.35
CA GLY A 248 0.38 -12.45 -2.02
C GLY A 248 0.23 -12.68 -3.52
N SER A 249 1.34 -12.79 -4.21
CA SER A 249 1.38 -13.16 -5.63
C SER A 249 1.07 -14.64 -5.81
N MET A 250 0.28 -14.98 -6.80
CA MET A 250 0.10 -16.39 -7.21
C MET A 250 1.18 -16.84 -8.19
N THR A 251 1.39 -16.07 -9.27
CA THR A 251 2.30 -16.44 -10.37
C THR A 251 3.22 -15.29 -10.80
N SER A 252 2.88 -14.06 -10.46
CA SER A 252 3.75 -12.91 -10.76
C SER A 252 4.97 -12.91 -9.85
N VAL A 253 6.07 -12.37 -10.35
CA VAL A 253 7.31 -12.21 -9.58
C VAL A 253 7.06 -11.38 -8.32
N GLY A 254 7.49 -11.86 -7.16
CA GLY A 254 7.39 -11.12 -5.89
C GLY A 254 8.53 -10.10 -5.72
N SER A 255 8.33 -9.12 -4.81
CA SER A 255 9.36 -8.10 -4.53
C SER A 255 10.70 -8.69 -4.12
N ALA A 256 10.70 -9.74 -3.29
CA ALA A 256 11.93 -10.41 -2.90
C ALA A 256 12.70 -11.03 -4.08
N GLU A 257 12.01 -11.60 -5.06
CA GLU A 257 12.64 -12.19 -6.26
C GLU A 257 13.25 -11.10 -7.16
N VAL A 258 12.54 -9.96 -7.29
CA VAL A 258 13.09 -8.78 -8.00
C VAL A 258 14.35 -8.30 -7.30
N ASN A 259 14.33 -8.18 -5.98
CA ASN A 259 15.48 -7.76 -5.20
C ASN A 259 16.64 -8.76 -5.29
N GLU A 260 16.38 -10.07 -5.24
CA GLU A 260 17.41 -11.10 -5.47
C GLU A 260 18.10 -10.96 -6.84
N TYR A 261 17.33 -10.63 -7.87
CA TYR A 261 17.85 -10.43 -9.21
C TYR A 261 18.63 -9.11 -9.35
N VAL A 262 18.06 -7.99 -8.88
CA VAL A 262 18.63 -6.64 -9.04
C VAL A 262 19.85 -6.46 -8.14
N GLN A 263 19.76 -6.85 -6.87
CA GLN A 263 20.81 -6.64 -5.87
C GLN A 263 21.96 -7.65 -5.96
N LYS A 264 21.81 -8.72 -6.73
CA LYS A 264 22.84 -9.77 -6.87
C LYS A 264 24.07 -9.32 -7.66
N LYS A 265 23.93 -8.32 -8.52
CA LYS A 265 24.97 -7.89 -9.46
C LYS A 265 25.85 -6.75 -8.95
N ASP A 266 25.41 -6.03 -7.95
CA ASP A 266 26.07 -4.82 -7.49
C ASP A 266 26.61 -4.99 -6.08
N ASN A 267 27.84 -4.51 -5.86
CA ASN A 267 28.42 -4.31 -4.51
C ASN A 267 27.64 -3.15 -3.81
N ASN A 268 26.31 -3.26 -3.78
CA ASN A 268 25.46 -2.24 -3.21
C ASN A 268 25.54 -2.29 -1.67
N PRO A 269 26.07 -1.27 -1.01
CA PRO A 269 26.21 -1.24 0.44
C PRO A 269 24.86 -1.24 1.18
N THR A 270 23.75 -0.99 0.48
CA THR A 270 22.40 -1.02 1.03
C THR A 270 21.65 -2.32 0.74
N ARG A 271 22.31 -3.30 0.11
CA ARG A 271 21.70 -4.59 -0.22
C ARG A 271 21.04 -5.25 0.98
N GLY A 272 21.68 -5.19 2.15
CA GLY A 272 21.16 -5.74 3.39
C GLY A 272 19.82 -5.20 3.87
N LEU A 273 19.36 -4.06 3.32
CA LEU A 273 18.02 -3.53 3.57
C LEU A 273 16.92 -4.31 2.83
N TYR A 274 17.29 -5.04 1.79
CA TYR A 274 16.37 -5.75 0.90
C TYR A 274 16.53 -7.27 1.00
N ILE A 275 17.77 -7.73 0.90
CA ILE A 275 18.15 -9.15 0.87
C ILE A 275 19.42 -9.37 1.67
N ALA A 276 19.43 -10.43 2.50
CA ALA A 276 20.63 -10.98 3.14
C ALA A 276 20.59 -12.50 3.09
N GLU A 277 21.72 -13.16 3.24
CA GLU A 277 21.80 -14.62 3.40
C GLU A 277 21.58 -15.01 4.87
N ASP A 278 20.98 -16.17 5.09
CA ASP A 278 20.97 -16.82 6.41
C ASP A 278 22.30 -17.55 6.72
N LYS A 279 22.33 -18.33 7.80
CA LYS A 279 23.52 -19.08 8.21
C LYS A 279 23.93 -20.17 7.21
N ASP A 280 22.98 -20.63 6.40
CA ASP A 280 23.19 -21.67 5.39
C ASP A 280 23.44 -21.06 3.99
N GLY A 281 23.57 -19.75 3.88
CA GLY A 281 23.78 -19.03 2.62
C GLY A 281 22.50 -18.89 1.76
N LYS A 282 21.32 -19.16 2.32
CA LYS A 282 20.06 -19.01 1.59
C LYS A 282 19.56 -17.57 1.66
N PRO A 283 19.08 -16.99 0.54
CA PRO A 283 18.58 -15.63 0.53
C PRO A 283 17.33 -15.48 1.41
N GLN A 284 17.32 -14.43 2.22
CA GLN A 284 16.24 -14.02 3.11
C GLN A 284 15.79 -12.60 2.76
N CYS A 285 14.50 -12.35 2.76
CA CYS A 285 13.92 -11.02 2.48
C CYS A 285 14.04 -10.12 3.71
N THR A 286 15.16 -9.40 3.85
CA THR A 286 15.35 -8.42 4.93
C THR A 286 14.53 -7.16 4.74
N GLU A 287 13.95 -6.93 3.56
CA GLU A 287 12.98 -5.87 3.30
C GLU A 287 11.78 -5.93 4.27
N ASN A 288 11.38 -7.13 4.70
CA ASN A 288 10.35 -7.32 5.72
C ASN A 288 10.73 -6.64 7.04
N LEU A 289 12.01 -6.80 7.47
CA LEU A 289 12.53 -6.14 8.67
C LEU A 289 12.67 -4.64 8.46
N THR A 290 13.16 -4.20 7.30
CA THR A 290 13.32 -2.78 6.96
C THR A 290 12.00 -2.03 7.07
N LEU A 291 10.92 -2.57 6.49
CA LEU A 291 9.60 -1.95 6.49
C LEU A 291 8.91 -2.00 7.86
N ARG A 292 9.08 -3.09 8.59
CA ARG A 292 8.35 -3.28 9.85
C ARG A 292 9.13 -2.83 11.07
N HIS A 293 10.45 -2.98 11.04
CA HIS A 293 11.33 -2.82 12.20
C HIS A 293 12.45 -1.80 11.99
N GLY A 294 12.65 -1.33 10.75
CA GLY A 294 13.62 -0.28 10.42
C GLY A 294 14.95 -0.80 9.92
N VAL A 295 15.72 0.13 9.36
CA VAL A 295 17.00 -0.14 8.70
C VAL A 295 18.03 -0.81 9.63
N ARG A 296 18.05 -0.42 10.91
CA ARG A 296 18.96 -1.03 11.91
C ARG A 296 18.65 -2.50 12.16
N SER A 297 17.36 -2.85 12.17
CA SER A 297 16.91 -4.25 12.34
C SER A 297 17.37 -5.12 11.17
N ALA A 298 17.20 -4.66 9.94
CA ALA A 298 17.64 -5.38 8.75
C ALA A 298 19.16 -5.58 8.72
N LEU A 299 19.94 -4.51 8.99
CA LEU A 299 21.40 -4.57 9.02
C LEU A 299 21.94 -5.43 10.18
N GLU A 300 21.27 -5.44 11.33
CA GLU A 300 21.66 -6.33 12.44
C GLU A 300 21.41 -7.79 12.07
N TYR A 301 20.31 -8.11 11.36
CA TYR A 301 20.12 -9.44 10.80
C TYR A 301 21.20 -9.80 9.77
N GLU A 302 21.50 -8.92 8.83
CA GLU A 302 22.55 -9.12 7.84
C GLU A 302 23.89 -9.48 8.50
N LYS A 303 24.24 -8.80 9.59
CA LYS A 303 25.46 -9.00 10.34
C LYS A 303 25.47 -10.30 11.16
N THR A 304 24.37 -10.60 11.86
CA THR A 304 24.32 -11.64 12.90
C THR A 304 23.61 -12.90 12.48
N LYS A 305 22.75 -12.85 11.46
CA LYS A 305 21.85 -13.92 11.03
C LYS A 305 20.92 -14.39 12.16
N ASP A 306 20.62 -13.50 13.08
CA ASP A 306 19.85 -13.75 14.31
C ASP A 306 18.63 -12.82 14.36
N VAL A 307 17.43 -13.40 14.24
CA VAL A 307 16.15 -12.68 14.24
C VAL A 307 15.92 -11.96 15.57
N GLN A 308 16.32 -12.55 16.71
CA GLN A 308 16.09 -11.91 18.02
C GLN A 308 16.95 -10.66 18.20
N LYS A 309 18.20 -10.68 17.72
CA LYS A 309 19.06 -9.49 17.70
C LYS A 309 18.52 -8.43 16.75
N ALA A 310 18.03 -8.83 15.59
CA ALA A 310 17.37 -7.91 14.65
C ALA A 310 16.17 -7.21 15.30
N LEU A 311 15.30 -7.97 15.97
CA LEU A 311 14.14 -7.42 16.68
C LEU A 311 14.52 -6.52 17.86
N ALA A 312 15.63 -6.80 18.55
CA ALA A 312 16.16 -5.94 19.61
C ALA A 312 16.62 -4.56 19.06
N ALA A 313 17.06 -4.51 17.80
CA ALA A 313 17.49 -3.27 17.11
C ALA A 313 16.35 -2.49 16.43
N ARG A 314 15.10 -2.91 16.61
CA ARG A 314 13.93 -2.33 15.96
C ARG A 314 13.69 -0.86 16.33
N ASN A 315 13.09 -0.13 15.40
CA ASN A 315 12.49 1.18 15.64
C ASN A 315 10.97 1.02 15.85
N PRO A 316 10.44 1.12 17.08
CA PRO A 316 9.02 0.89 17.36
C PRO A 316 8.10 1.99 16.79
N GLU A 317 8.65 3.15 16.41
CA GLU A 317 7.88 4.30 15.90
C GLU A 317 7.70 4.25 14.38
N LEU A 318 8.47 3.41 13.68
CA LEU A 318 8.47 3.37 12.22
C LEU A 318 7.11 3.00 11.64
N ALA A 319 6.59 1.86 12.07
CA ALA A 319 5.45 1.24 11.41
C ALA A 319 4.42 0.68 12.41
N PRO A 320 3.82 1.53 13.29
CA PRO A 320 2.84 1.07 14.28
C PRO A 320 1.58 0.48 13.64
N HIS A 321 1.36 0.72 12.35
CA HIS A 321 0.24 0.22 11.57
C HIS A 321 0.46 -1.19 11.01
N LEU A 322 1.70 -1.68 10.91
CA LEU A 322 2.00 -2.99 10.33
C LEU A 322 2.03 -4.09 11.41
N THR A 323 1.33 -5.19 11.16
CA THR A 323 1.36 -6.39 12.00
C THR A 323 2.05 -7.56 11.30
N PHE A 324 2.03 -7.58 9.95
CA PHE A 324 2.65 -8.63 9.15
C PHE A 324 3.07 -8.07 7.78
N VAL A 325 4.28 -8.43 7.33
CA VAL A 325 4.78 -8.15 5.98
C VAL A 325 5.61 -9.34 5.50
N ASP A 326 5.29 -9.87 4.31
CA ASP A 326 6.11 -10.84 3.60
C ASP A 326 6.22 -10.50 2.12
N ASN A 327 7.25 -9.75 1.76
CA ASN A 327 7.56 -9.36 0.39
C ASN A 327 8.06 -10.53 -0.50
N GLY A 328 8.29 -11.69 0.10
CA GLY A 328 8.66 -12.91 -0.60
C GLY A 328 7.54 -13.94 -0.72
N GLY A 329 6.33 -13.62 -0.22
CA GLY A 329 5.25 -14.59 -0.12
C GLY A 329 4.49 -14.83 -1.43
N HIS A 330 4.43 -16.10 -1.88
CA HIS A 330 3.53 -16.54 -2.94
C HIS A 330 2.35 -17.30 -2.36
N GLY A 331 1.16 -17.09 -2.92
CA GLY A 331 -0.05 -17.78 -2.49
C GLY A 331 -1.29 -16.90 -2.53
N TYR A 332 -2.21 -17.13 -1.62
CA TYR A 332 -3.50 -16.44 -1.60
C TYR A 332 -3.96 -16.10 -0.17
N ALA A 333 -4.93 -15.22 -0.09
CA ALA A 333 -5.63 -14.90 1.15
C ALA A 333 -7.09 -15.32 1.08
N THR A 334 -7.64 -15.81 2.20
CA THR A 334 -9.08 -16.04 2.36
C THR A 334 -9.62 -15.11 3.43
N VAL A 335 -10.85 -14.63 3.24
CA VAL A 335 -11.56 -13.81 4.22
C VAL A 335 -12.88 -14.46 4.56
N ARG A 336 -13.14 -14.68 5.85
CA ARG A 336 -14.40 -15.20 6.40
C ARG A 336 -14.88 -14.29 7.52
N CYS A 337 -16.18 -14.11 7.63
CA CYS A 337 -16.75 -13.35 8.73
C CYS A 337 -18.09 -13.91 9.20
N ASP A 338 -18.41 -13.58 10.45
CA ASP A 338 -19.73 -13.69 11.04
C ASP A 338 -20.16 -12.35 11.65
N ALA A 339 -21.15 -12.35 12.54
CA ALA A 339 -21.65 -11.13 13.18
C ALA A 339 -20.65 -10.44 14.09
N GLY A 340 -19.68 -11.17 14.64
CA GLY A 340 -18.76 -10.66 15.67
C GLY A 340 -17.30 -10.68 15.28
N THR A 341 -16.92 -11.47 14.28
CA THR A 341 -15.51 -11.74 13.98
C THR A 341 -15.24 -11.78 12.48
N MET A 342 -14.13 -11.20 12.08
CA MET A 342 -13.53 -11.39 10.75
C MET A 342 -12.21 -12.13 10.88
N VAL A 343 -12.02 -13.14 10.04
CA VAL A 343 -10.82 -13.96 9.97
C VAL A 343 -10.24 -13.87 8.56
N THR A 344 -9.00 -13.42 8.46
CA THR A 344 -8.20 -13.46 7.24
C THR A 344 -7.06 -14.46 7.41
N GLU A 345 -6.95 -15.42 6.52
CA GLU A 345 -5.84 -16.37 6.52
C GLU A 345 -4.97 -16.17 5.27
N PHE A 346 -3.67 -16.03 5.48
CA PHE A 346 -2.66 -16.06 4.43
C PHE A 346 -2.14 -17.49 4.29
N VAL A 347 -2.17 -18.01 3.07
CA VAL A 347 -1.67 -19.35 2.73
C VAL A 347 -0.51 -19.13 1.77
N CYS A 348 0.71 -19.42 2.23
CA CYS A 348 1.94 -19.17 1.51
C CYS A 348 2.63 -20.48 1.11
N ILE A 349 3.07 -20.57 -0.13
CA ILE A 349 3.85 -21.67 -0.67
C ILE A 349 5.35 -21.33 -0.72
N PRO A 350 6.26 -22.33 -0.73
CA PRO A 350 7.69 -22.09 -0.85
C PRO A 350 8.08 -21.44 -2.19
N ARG A 351 9.21 -20.74 -2.18
CA ARG A 351 9.91 -20.26 -3.39
C ARG A 351 11.11 -21.15 -3.73
N PRO A 352 11.47 -21.31 -5.01
CA PRO A 352 10.74 -20.84 -6.21
C PRO A 352 9.40 -21.57 -6.40
N VAL A 353 8.45 -20.91 -7.06
CA VAL A 353 7.15 -21.51 -7.37
C VAL A 353 7.36 -22.62 -8.39
N THR A 354 7.06 -23.86 -8.01
CA THR A 354 7.19 -25.04 -8.87
C THR A 354 5.89 -25.80 -8.94
N ARG A 355 5.70 -26.54 -10.04
CA ARG A 355 4.53 -27.38 -10.20
C ARG A 355 4.53 -28.50 -9.16
N ALA A 356 3.45 -28.63 -8.39
CA ALA A 356 3.29 -29.73 -7.47
C ALA A 356 3.08 -31.07 -8.22
N PRO A 357 3.61 -32.20 -7.69
CA PRO A 357 3.46 -33.50 -8.33
C PRO A 357 2.04 -34.06 -8.23
N GLY A 358 1.21 -33.58 -7.31
CA GLY A 358 -0.16 -34.03 -7.08
C GLY A 358 -1.19 -32.91 -7.19
N ASN A 359 -2.48 -33.29 -7.15
CA ASN A 359 -3.59 -32.34 -7.22
C ASN A 359 -3.84 -31.62 -5.89
N ASP A 360 -3.30 -32.09 -4.80
CA ASP A 360 -3.47 -31.52 -3.46
C ASP A 360 -2.55 -30.33 -3.20
N GLY A 361 -1.78 -29.92 -4.21
CA GLY A 361 -0.76 -28.88 -4.08
C GLY A 361 0.54 -29.44 -3.52
N GLY A 362 1.46 -28.53 -3.13
CA GLY A 362 2.74 -28.84 -2.52
C GLY A 362 2.75 -28.46 -1.03
N PRO A 363 3.93 -28.55 -0.38
CA PRO A 363 4.09 -28.12 0.99
C PRO A 363 3.81 -26.62 1.13
N LEU A 364 3.28 -26.20 2.27
CA LEU A 364 3.16 -24.79 2.63
C LEU A 364 4.47 -24.29 3.24
N ARG A 365 4.79 -23.01 2.98
CA ARG A 365 5.81 -22.30 3.74
C ARG A 365 5.25 -21.90 5.10
N TYR A 366 4.02 -21.34 5.07
CA TYR A 366 3.25 -21.05 6.30
C TYR A 366 1.76 -20.87 6.00
N ARG A 367 0.99 -20.96 7.08
CA ARG A 367 -0.39 -20.47 7.14
C ARG A 367 -0.54 -19.59 8.38
N VAL A 368 -0.94 -18.33 8.18
CA VAL A 368 -1.10 -17.33 9.24
C VAL A 368 -2.53 -16.82 9.25
N ARG A 369 -3.12 -16.82 10.43
CA ARG A 369 -4.46 -16.29 10.70
C ARG A 369 -4.37 -14.92 11.35
N HIS A 370 -5.15 -13.98 10.84
CA HIS A 370 -5.43 -12.68 11.42
C HIS A 370 -6.90 -12.64 11.79
N GLU A 371 -7.19 -12.43 13.07
CA GLU A 371 -8.55 -12.41 13.61
C GLU A 371 -8.84 -11.05 14.21
N VAL A 372 -9.97 -10.47 13.86
CA VAL A 372 -10.42 -9.16 14.32
C VAL A 372 -11.84 -9.29 14.86
N ALA A 373 -12.03 -8.99 16.14
CA ALA A 373 -13.36 -8.81 16.70
C ALA A 373 -13.97 -7.49 16.24
N LEU A 374 -15.29 -7.46 16.01
CA LEU A 374 -16.01 -6.22 15.72
C LEU A 374 -15.83 -5.24 16.89
N TRP A 375 -15.40 -4.02 16.57
CA TRP A 375 -15.20 -2.94 17.55
C TRP A 375 -16.35 -1.95 17.51
N ARG A 376 -16.51 -1.19 18.59
CA ARG A 376 -17.51 -0.13 18.69
C ARG A 376 -17.00 1.18 18.09
N ALA A 377 -17.92 2.08 17.74
CA ALA A 377 -17.55 3.42 17.32
C ALA A 377 -16.69 4.12 18.40
N GLY A 378 -15.59 4.76 17.97
CA GLY A 378 -14.61 5.37 18.85
C GLY A 378 -13.58 4.41 19.48
N GLU A 379 -13.74 3.10 19.33
CA GLU A 379 -12.72 2.12 19.72
C GLU A 379 -11.77 1.82 18.56
N ARG A 380 -10.56 1.39 18.88
CA ARG A 380 -9.58 0.92 17.90
C ARG A 380 -9.78 -0.56 17.59
N PRO A 381 -9.71 -0.98 16.31
CA PRO A 381 -9.67 -2.40 15.98
C PRO A 381 -8.46 -3.06 16.65
N ARG A 382 -8.62 -4.32 17.04
CA ARG A 382 -7.53 -5.14 17.60
C ARG A 382 -7.42 -6.41 16.78
N MET A 383 -6.24 -6.62 16.20
CA MET A 383 -5.94 -7.80 15.40
C MET A 383 -5.10 -8.78 16.20
N ARG A 384 -5.51 -10.04 16.23
CA ARG A 384 -4.74 -11.16 16.78
C ARG A 384 -4.16 -11.97 15.63
N GLN A 385 -2.84 -12.16 15.64
CA GLN A 385 -2.13 -12.99 14.68
C GLN A 385 -1.79 -14.33 15.30
N THR A 386 -1.93 -15.41 14.52
CA THR A 386 -1.57 -16.78 14.93
C THR A 386 -0.96 -17.51 13.75
N VAL A 387 0.25 -18.01 13.90
CA VAL A 387 0.85 -18.95 12.94
C VAL A 387 0.20 -20.31 13.17
N LEU A 388 -0.52 -20.80 12.15
CA LEU A 388 -1.23 -22.10 12.22
C LEU A 388 -0.34 -23.23 11.76
N GLU A 389 0.59 -22.97 10.83
CA GLU A 389 1.43 -23.95 10.19
C GLU A 389 2.69 -23.29 9.62
N GLY A 390 3.82 -24.00 9.64
CA GLY A 390 5.06 -23.59 8.98
C GLY A 390 5.84 -22.49 9.69
N ASP A 391 6.72 -21.81 8.93
CA ASP A 391 7.63 -20.78 9.42
C ASP A 391 7.48 -19.48 8.61
N VAL A 392 7.18 -18.40 9.31
CA VAL A 392 7.05 -17.06 8.73
C VAL A 392 8.41 -16.38 8.45
N GLY A 393 9.52 -16.94 8.94
CA GLY A 393 10.86 -16.40 8.76
C GLY A 393 11.01 -14.98 9.26
N LEU A 394 11.40 -14.05 8.37
CA LEU A 394 11.59 -12.63 8.71
C LEU A 394 10.29 -11.80 8.67
N SER A 395 9.12 -12.43 8.50
CA SER A 395 7.80 -11.77 8.54
C SER A 395 7.23 -11.66 9.97
N VAL A 396 8.09 -11.41 10.96
CA VAL A 396 7.82 -11.40 12.42
C VAL A 396 7.43 -10.03 12.95
#